data_f0b0211c487abe8534c763713c87fc74
#
_entry.id   f0b0211c487abe8534c763713c87fc74
#
_cell.length_a   1.000
_cell.length_b   1.000
_cell.length_c   1.000
_cell.angle_alpha   90.00
_cell.angle_beta   90.00
_cell.angle_gamma   90.00
#
_symmetry.space_group_name_H-M   'P 1'
#
loop_
_entity.id
_entity.type
_entity.pdbx_description
1 polymer ?
#
loop_
_entity_poly.entity_id
_entity_poly.type
_entity_poly.pdbx_seq_one_letter_code
_entity_poly.pdbx_strand_id
1 'polypeptide(L)'
;MSKHFETEAIRNQTERSQFSEHSTPLYLTSSFVFDDAEDMRSSFAEEKERNLYSRFTNPNTTEFVDKIVAMEGAEAGYAFATGMSAIFSSFAALLSAGDHIVSCRSVFGSTHGMFTNYLPKWNIETSYFKANELDLIDSLIKENTKIL
;
A
#
# COMPACT_ATOMS: atom_id res chain seq x y z
N MET A 1 -2.25 -27.81 -2.90
CA MET A 1 -3.71 -27.70 -3.09
C MET A 1 -4.05 -26.23 -3.05
N SER A 2 -4.70 -25.69 -4.09
CA SER A 2 -5.25 -24.33 -4.06
C SER A 2 -6.29 -24.29 -2.94
N LYS A 3 -6.10 -23.42 -1.96
CA LYS A 3 -7.10 -23.17 -0.92
C LYS A 3 -8.28 -22.43 -1.56
N HIS A 4 -9.51 -22.70 -1.09
CA HIS A 4 -10.65 -21.91 -1.52
C HIS A 4 -10.53 -20.48 -0.99
N PHE A 5 -10.98 -19.49 -1.77
CA PHE A 5 -10.91 -18.06 -1.44
C PHE A 5 -11.43 -17.76 -0.01
N GLU A 6 -12.58 -18.33 0.35
CA GLU A 6 -13.18 -18.15 1.68
C GLU A 6 -12.30 -18.73 2.80
N THR A 7 -11.60 -19.83 2.50
CA THR A 7 -10.68 -20.44 3.46
C THR A 7 -9.44 -19.56 3.66
N GLU A 8 -8.90 -18.99 2.59
CA GLU A 8 -7.76 -18.06 2.69
C GLU A 8 -8.13 -16.79 3.43
N ALA A 9 -9.28 -16.20 3.11
CA ALA A 9 -9.78 -15.01 3.79
C ALA A 9 -9.90 -15.18 5.32
N ILE A 10 -10.23 -16.39 5.78
CA ILE A 10 -10.41 -16.69 7.21
C ILE A 10 -9.12 -17.22 7.85
N ARG A 11 -8.38 -18.09 7.16
CA ARG A 11 -7.30 -18.91 7.73
C ARG A 11 -5.90 -18.43 7.43
N ASN A 12 -5.73 -17.43 6.58
CA ASN A 12 -4.45 -16.75 6.44
C ASN A 12 -4.24 -15.86 7.67
N GLN A 13 -3.48 -16.37 8.64
CA GLN A 13 -3.26 -15.77 9.95
C GLN A 13 -1.77 -15.79 10.26
N THR A 14 -1.31 -14.85 11.08
CA THR A 14 0.03 -14.88 11.66
C THR A 14 0.23 -16.17 12.48
N GLU A 15 1.49 -16.56 12.67
CA GLU A 15 1.81 -17.70 13.50
C GLU A 15 1.25 -17.52 14.91
N ARG A 16 0.69 -18.63 15.45
CA ARG A 16 0.16 -18.65 16.81
C ARG A 16 1.26 -18.46 17.83
N SER A 17 0.95 -17.72 18.88
CA SER A 17 1.86 -17.57 20.00
C SER A 17 1.96 -18.87 20.83
N GLN A 18 2.75 -18.81 21.89
CA GLN A 18 2.85 -19.90 22.88
C GLN A 18 1.52 -20.31 23.51
N PHE A 19 0.46 -19.51 23.38
CA PHE A 19 -0.87 -19.80 23.91
C PHE A 19 -1.76 -20.56 22.93
N SER A 20 -1.31 -20.81 21.70
CA SER A 20 -2.04 -21.56 20.65
C SER A 20 -3.45 -21.02 20.40
N GLU A 21 -3.62 -19.71 20.44
CA GLU A 21 -4.89 -19.03 20.27
C GLU A 21 -5.55 -19.35 18.92
N HIS A 22 -6.87 -19.42 18.88
CA HIS A 22 -7.62 -19.73 17.67
C HIS A 22 -7.65 -18.55 16.69
N SER A 23 -7.75 -17.32 17.21
CA SER A 23 -7.80 -16.08 16.45
C SER A 23 -6.60 -15.22 16.82
N THR A 24 -6.12 -14.41 15.88
CA THR A 24 -4.98 -13.52 16.10
C THR A 24 -5.27 -12.54 17.24
N PRO A 25 -4.40 -12.44 18.25
CA PRO A 25 -4.53 -11.45 19.32
C PRO A 25 -4.43 -10.01 18.79
N LEU A 26 -4.98 -9.08 19.56
CA LEU A 26 -4.79 -7.65 19.30
C LEU A 26 -3.48 -7.17 19.94
N TYR A 27 -2.52 -6.76 19.13
CA TYR A 27 -1.22 -6.22 19.54
C TYR A 27 -1.32 -4.69 19.70
N LEU A 28 -1.94 -4.25 20.80
CA LEU A 28 -2.14 -2.84 21.12
C LEU A 28 -0.87 -2.22 21.75
N THR A 29 0.20 -2.20 21.00
CA THR A 29 1.47 -1.64 21.43
C THR A 29 2.03 -0.70 20.37
N SER A 30 2.80 0.30 20.78
CA SER A 30 3.52 1.20 19.87
C SER A 30 4.87 0.64 19.45
N SER A 31 5.52 -0.16 20.30
CA SER A 31 6.89 -0.64 20.09
C SER A 31 7.09 -2.04 20.65
N PHE A 32 8.15 -2.67 20.21
CA PHE A 32 8.55 -4.01 20.61
C PHE A 32 9.92 -3.94 21.28
N VAL A 33 10.17 -4.80 22.27
CA VAL A 33 11.44 -4.87 22.99
C VAL A 33 12.48 -5.67 22.21
N PHE A 34 13.74 -5.33 22.43
CA PHE A 34 14.90 -6.00 21.86
C PHE A 34 15.68 -6.71 22.97
N ASP A 35 16.36 -7.79 22.62
CA ASP A 35 17.13 -8.57 23.58
C ASP A 35 18.38 -7.81 24.04
N ASP A 36 19.02 -7.10 23.10
CA ASP A 36 20.19 -6.26 23.35
C ASP A 36 20.34 -5.15 22.31
N ALA A 37 21.40 -4.36 22.41
CA ALA A 37 21.67 -3.24 21.51
C ALA A 37 22.02 -3.69 20.08
N GLU A 38 22.64 -4.85 19.91
CA GLU A 38 22.97 -5.40 18.59
C GLU A 38 21.71 -5.96 17.89
N ASP A 39 20.83 -6.60 18.64
CA ASP A 39 19.51 -7.02 18.13
C ASP A 39 18.69 -5.81 17.64
N MET A 40 18.74 -4.70 18.37
CA MET A 40 18.13 -3.45 17.94
C MET A 40 18.78 -2.90 16.66
N ARG A 41 20.11 -2.79 16.63
CA ARG A 41 20.86 -2.27 15.49
C ARG A 41 20.57 -3.06 14.22
N SER A 42 20.72 -4.39 14.28
CA SER A 42 20.53 -5.29 13.12
C SER A 42 19.08 -5.26 12.61
N SER A 43 18.13 -5.11 13.52
CA SER A 43 16.71 -5.00 13.16
C SER A 43 16.40 -3.68 12.44
N PHE A 44 16.94 -2.54 12.90
CA PHE A 44 16.77 -1.25 12.22
C PHE A 44 17.58 -1.14 10.92
N ALA A 45 18.63 -1.92 10.77
CA ALA A 45 19.41 -2.04 9.54
C ALA A 45 18.81 -3.03 8.52
N GLU A 46 17.63 -3.59 8.82
CA GLU A 46 16.93 -4.60 8.00
C GLU A 46 17.75 -5.89 7.75
N GLU A 47 18.74 -6.14 8.61
CA GLU A 47 19.54 -7.38 8.60
C GLU A 47 18.79 -8.54 9.27
N LYS A 48 17.76 -8.22 10.06
CA LYS A 48 16.91 -9.16 10.78
C LYS A 48 15.46 -8.72 10.73
N GLU A 49 14.58 -9.58 10.21
CA GLU A 49 13.13 -9.34 10.20
C GLU A 49 12.53 -9.49 11.60
N ARG A 50 11.89 -8.44 12.08
CA ARG A 50 11.06 -8.45 13.28
C ARG A 50 10.20 -7.20 13.39
N ASN A 51 9.21 -7.23 14.27
CA ASN A 51 8.44 -6.04 14.60
C ASN A 51 9.29 -5.07 15.42
N LEU A 52 9.31 -3.80 14.97
CA LEU A 52 10.10 -2.72 15.58
C LEU A 52 9.20 -1.71 16.30
N TYR A 53 8.31 -1.14 15.53
CA TYR A 53 7.41 -0.08 15.94
C TYR A 53 6.16 -0.15 15.09
N SER A 54 4.97 -0.04 15.70
CA SER A 54 3.69 -0.33 15.04
C SER A 54 3.34 0.59 13.85
N ARG A 55 4.03 1.71 13.67
CA ARG A 55 3.91 2.51 12.45
C ARG A 55 4.56 1.83 11.24
N PHE A 56 5.59 1.01 11.45
CA PHE A 56 6.29 0.26 10.40
C PHE A 56 5.73 -1.14 10.27
N THR A 57 5.70 -1.88 11.38
CA THR A 57 5.30 -3.29 11.42
C THR A 57 4.51 -3.58 12.69
N ASN A 58 3.39 -4.28 12.53
CA ASN A 58 2.59 -4.78 13.63
C ASN A 58 1.91 -6.07 13.16
N PRO A 59 1.87 -7.14 13.98
CA PRO A 59 1.31 -8.43 13.54
C PRO A 59 -0.12 -8.33 13.00
N ASN A 60 -0.97 -7.46 13.56
CA ASN A 60 -2.33 -7.27 13.04
C ASN A 60 -2.35 -6.61 11.67
N THR A 61 -1.49 -5.61 11.43
CA THR A 61 -1.37 -4.95 10.13
C THR A 61 -0.80 -5.90 9.09
N THR A 62 0.22 -6.68 9.46
CA THR A 62 0.84 -7.68 8.59
C THR A 62 -0.20 -8.72 8.18
N GLU A 63 -0.94 -9.30 9.12
CA GLU A 63 -1.99 -10.26 8.81
C GLU A 63 -3.06 -9.70 7.87
N PHE A 64 -3.48 -8.46 8.09
CA PHE A 64 -4.44 -7.79 7.20
C PHE A 64 -3.89 -7.67 5.78
N VAL A 65 -2.64 -7.22 5.63
CA VAL A 65 -1.98 -7.08 4.32
C VAL A 65 -1.85 -8.44 3.64
N ASP A 66 -1.36 -9.46 4.34
CA ASP A 66 -1.16 -10.81 3.80
C ASP A 66 -2.47 -11.43 3.31
N LYS A 67 -3.58 -11.19 4.02
CA LYS A 67 -4.91 -11.62 3.58
C LYS A 67 -5.33 -10.95 2.28
N ILE A 68 -5.19 -9.63 2.19
CA ILE A 68 -5.56 -8.89 0.98
C ILE A 68 -4.66 -9.29 -0.19
N VAL A 69 -3.36 -9.37 0.01
CA VAL A 69 -2.39 -9.83 -0.99
C VAL A 69 -2.76 -11.22 -1.52
N ALA A 70 -3.08 -12.17 -0.64
CA ALA A 70 -3.48 -13.51 -1.04
C ALA A 70 -4.80 -13.54 -1.81
N MET A 71 -5.79 -12.74 -1.40
CA MET A 71 -7.10 -12.66 -2.06
C MET A 71 -7.03 -11.98 -3.42
N GLU A 72 -6.19 -10.96 -3.58
CA GLU A 72 -5.98 -10.24 -4.83
C GLU A 72 -4.97 -10.93 -5.77
N GLY A 73 -4.25 -11.95 -5.29
CA GLY A 73 -3.17 -12.59 -6.04
C GLY A 73 -2.00 -11.65 -6.34
N ALA A 74 -1.78 -10.67 -5.46
CA ALA A 74 -0.73 -9.69 -5.60
C ALA A 74 0.62 -10.20 -5.05
N GLU A 75 1.73 -9.57 -5.44
CA GLU A 75 3.07 -9.90 -4.93
C GLU A 75 3.34 -9.29 -3.56
N ALA A 76 2.82 -8.09 -3.33
CA ALA A 76 3.01 -7.34 -2.09
C ALA A 76 1.87 -6.35 -1.86
N GLY A 77 1.78 -5.84 -0.63
CA GLY A 77 0.79 -4.83 -0.25
C GLY A 77 1.30 -3.93 0.87
N TYR A 78 0.66 -2.80 1.04
CA TYR A 78 0.90 -1.89 2.15
C TYR A 78 -0.40 -1.32 2.68
N ALA A 79 -0.57 -1.30 4.00
CA ALA A 79 -1.79 -0.80 4.63
C ALA A 79 -1.67 0.68 5.01
N PHE A 80 -2.75 1.41 4.76
CA PHE A 80 -2.89 2.82 5.12
C PHE A 80 -4.13 3.03 5.99
N ALA A 81 -4.15 4.08 6.77
CA ALA A 81 -5.27 4.40 7.65
C ALA A 81 -6.54 4.82 6.88
N THR A 82 -6.41 5.30 5.64
CA THR A 82 -7.53 5.71 4.78
C THR A 82 -7.23 5.42 3.31
N GLY A 83 -8.29 5.22 2.49
CA GLY A 83 -8.13 5.08 1.04
C GLY A 83 -7.46 6.28 0.39
N MET A 84 -7.73 7.51 0.84
CA MET A 84 -7.07 8.70 0.30
C MET A 84 -5.59 8.76 0.64
N SER A 85 -5.17 8.28 1.82
CA SER A 85 -3.74 8.18 2.14
C SER A 85 -3.05 7.10 1.30
N ALA A 86 -3.73 5.99 1.02
CA ALA A 86 -3.21 4.97 0.10
C ALA A 86 -3.00 5.54 -1.31
N ILE A 87 -4.03 6.19 -1.87
CA ILE A 87 -3.97 6.82 -3.19
C ILE A 87 -2.86 7.87 -3.24
N PHE A 88 -2.83 8.81 -2.29
CA PHE A 88 -1.81 9.86 -2.26
C PHE A 88 -0.40 9.28 -2.16
N SER A 89 -0.17 8.31 -1.27
CA SER A 89 1.14 7.70 -1.06
C SER A 89 1.62 6.92 -2.29
N SER A 90 0.71 6.26 -3.01
CA SER A 90 1.04 5.57 -4.27
C SER A 90 1.58 6.56 -5.31
N PHE A 91 0.91 7.71 -5.50
CA PHE A 91 1.40 8.74 -6.42
C PHE A 91 2.70 9.39 -5.92
N ALA A 92 2.79 9.70 -4.63
CA ALA A 92 3.98 10.30 -4.05
C ALA A 92 5.22 9.40 -4.11
N ALA A 93 5.04 8.08 -4.09
CA ALA A 93 6.14 7.12 -4.20
C ALA A 93 6.63 6.92 -5.64
N LEU A 94 5.75 7.11 -6.62
CA LEU A 94 6.03 6.78 -8.02
C LEU A 94 6.37 8.00 -8.89
N LEU A 95 6.02 9.21 -8.44
CA LEU A 95 6.15 10.43 -9.23
C LEU A 95 7.23 11.36 -8.70
N SER A 96 7.87 12.02 -9.62
CA SER A 96 8.82 13.12 -9.40
C SER A 96 8.33 14.41 -10.08
N ALA A 97 8.91 15.54 -9.70
CA ALA A 97 8.62 16.80 -10.36
C ALA A 97 8.94 16.74 -11.86
N GLY A 98 8.01 17.12 -12.71
CA GLY A 98 8.11 17.03 -14.16
C GLY A 98 7.44 15.80 -14.76
N ASP A 99 6.95 14.86 -13.94
CA ASP A 99 6.24 13.69 -14.43
C ASP A 99 4.80 14.00 -14.84
N HIS A 100 4.22 13.08 -15.59
CA HIS A 100 2.88 13.20 -16.15
C HIS A 100 2.02 11.97 -15.82
N ILE A 101 0.73 12.23 -15.62
CA ILE A 101 -0.30 11.22 -15.38
C ILE A 101 -1.33 11.28 -16.51
N VAL A 102 -1.80 10.13 -16.95
CA VAL A 102 -3.02 10.01 -17.76
C VAL A 102 -4.10 9.38 -16.88
N SER A 103 -5.24 10.01 -16.72
CA SER A 103 -6.30 9.54 -15.82
C SER A 103 -7.69 9.63 -16.43
N CYS A 104 -8.51 8.66 -16.12
CA CYS A 104 -9.95 8.80 -16.38
C CYS A 104 -10.51 9.96 -15.53
N ARG A 105 -11.32 10.81 -16.15
CA ARG A 105 -11.97 11.93 -15.45
C ARG A 105 -13.00 11.46 -14.41
N SER A 106 -13.49 10.24 -14.53
CA SER A 106 -14.52 9.66 -13.65
C SER A 106 -13.95 9.01 -12.39
N VAL A 107 -12.78 9.46 -11.89
CA VAL A 107 -12.24 9.05 -10.61
C VAL A 107 -12.97 9.72 -9.45
N PHE A 108 -12.80 9.19 -8.25
CA PHE A 108 -13.36 9.77 -7.03
C PHE A 108 -13.00 11.25 -6.88
N GLY A 109 -13.97 12.08 -6.46
CA GLY A 109 -13.84 13.54 -6.46
C GLY A 109 -12.61 14.08 -5.74
N SER A 110 -12.22 13.48 -4.60
CA SER A 110 -11.02 13.89 -3.88
C SER A 110 -9.72 13.52 -4.64
N THR A 111 -9.71 12.40 -5.37
CA THR A 111 -8.61 12.02 -6.26
C THR A 111 -8.48 13.02 -7.41
N HIS A 112 -9.60 13.39 -8.05
CA HIS A 112 -9.63 14.43 -9.07
C HIS A 112 -9.13 15.77 -8.52
N GLY A 113 -9.58 16.15 -7.32
CA GLY A 113 -9.12 17.35 -6.62
C GLY A 113 -7.62 17.33 -6.33
N MET A 114 -7.07 16.17 -5.96
CA MET A 114 -5.63 15.99 -5.79
C MET A 114 -4.87 16.23 -7.10
N PHE A 115 -5.29 15.63 -8.18
CA PHE A 115 -4.66 15.80 -9.50
C PHE A 115 -4.76 17.23 -10.03
N THR A 116 -5.84 17.93 -9.73
CA THR A 116 -6.11 19.26 -10.28
C THR A 116 -5.52 20.39 -9.43
N ASN A 117 -5.50 20.23 -8.09
CA ASN A 117 -5.18 21.33 -7.18
C ASN A 117 -3.87 21.14 -6.41
N TYR A 118 -3.38 19.90 -6.26
CA TYR A 118 -2.20 19.62 -5.44
C TYR A 118 -1.00 19.23 -6.28
N LEU A 119 -1.11 18.24 -7.18
CA LEU A 119 0.00 17.76 -7.99
C LEU A 119 0.62 18.84 -8.90
N PRO A 120 -0.15 19.77 -9.50
CA PRO A 120 0.44 20.86 -10.27
C PRO A 120 1.37 21.78 -9.47
N LYS A 121 1.17 21.91 -8.16
CA LYS A 121 2.07 22.67 -7.27
C LYS A 121 3.46 22.03 -7.16
N TRP A 122 3.57 20.75 -7.47
CA TRP A 122 4.81 19.98 -7.50
C TRP A 122 5.30 19.71 -8.92
N ASN A 123 4.79 20.49 -9.88
CA ASN A 123 5.15 20.36 -11.30
C ASN A 123 4.82 18.96 -11.87
N ILE A 124 3.71 18.37 -11.45
CA ILE A 124 3.19 17.11 -11.99
C ILE A 124 1.92 17.43 -12.75
N GLU A 125 1.88 17.07 -14.03
CA GLU A 125 0.75 17.33 -14.92
C GLU A 125 -0.17 16.11 -15.03
N THR A 126 -1.46 16.35 -15.27
CA THR A 126 -2.44 15.30 -15.54
C THR A 126 -3.23 15.59 -16.80
N SER A 127 -3.24 14.64 -17.73
CA SER A 127 -4.15 14.61 -18.88
C SER A 127 -5.33 13.69 -18.59
N TYR A 128 -6.52 14.09 -19.07
CA TYR A 128 -7.75 13.35 -18.77
C TYR A 128 -8.43 12.83 -20.03
N PHE A 129 -8.98 11.62 -19.91
CA PHE A 129 -9.94 11.07 -20.87
C PHE A 129 -11.27 10.76 -20.16
N LYS A 130 -12.36 10.63 -20.91
CA LYS A 130 -13.64 10.15 -20.36
C LYS A 130 -13.75 8.64 -20.52
N ALA A 131 -14.57 8.01 -19.70
CA ALA A 131 -14.74 6.55 -19.71
C ALA A 131 -15.19 5.96 -21.07
N ASN A 132 -15.78 6.76 -21.93
CA ASN A 132 -16.17 6.40 -23.29
C ASN A 132 -15.20 6.87 -24.38
N GLU A 133 -14.02 7.34 -24.01
CA GLU A 133 -12.98 7.89 -24.91
C GLU A 133 -11.65 7.11 -24.76
N LEU A 134 -11.72 5.78 -24.63
CA LEU A 134 -10.55 4.95 -24.41
C LEU A 134 -9.54 5.01 -25.57
N ASP A 135 -10.01 5.23 -26.78
CA ASP A 135 -9.17 5.37 -27.98
C ASP A 135 -8.22 6.58 -27.93
N LEU A 136 -8.50 7.55 -27.04
CA LEU A 136 -7.64 8.73 -26.87
C LEU A 136 -6.42 8.47 -25.98
N ILE A 137 -6.38 7.38 -25.22
CA ILE A 137 -5.35 7.11 -24.20
C ILE A 137 -3.96 7.20 -24.81
N ASP A 138 -3.72 6.50 -25.92
CA ASP A 138 -2.41 6.49 -26.58
C ASP A 138 -1.94 7.88 -27.00
N SER A 139 -2.87 8.76 -27.42
CA SER A 139 -2.57 10.14 -27.82
C SER A 139 -2.24 11.05 -26.64
N LEU A 140 -2.65 10.68 -25.42
CA LEU A 140 -2.41 11.43 -24.20
C LEU A 140 -1.09 11.03 -23.52
N ILE A 141 -0.52 9.87 -23.88
CA ILE A 141 0.76 9.43 -23.33
C ILE A 141 1.88 10.30 -23.87
N LYS A 142 2.69 10.84 -22.98
CA LYS A 142 3.87 11.64 -23.24
C LYS A 142 5.13 10.87 -22.83
N GLU A 143 6.31 11.33 -23.24
CA GLU A 143 7.60 10.73 -22.87
C GLU A 143 7.80 10.67 -21.34
N ASN A 144 7.28 11.67 -20.62
CA ASN A 144 7.33 11.78 -19.17
C ASN A 144 6.10 11.18 -18.45
N THR A 145 5.23 10.45 -19.15
CA THR A 145 4.10 9.75 -18.50
C THR A 145 4.61 8.59 -17.66
N LYS A 146 4.26 8.57 -16.38
CA LYS A 146 4.65 7.52 -15.41
C LYS A 146 3.48 6.68 -14.94
N ILE A 147 2.27 7.24 -14.94
CA ILE A 147 1.07 6.55 -14.42
C ILE A 147 -0.07 6.72 -15.42
N LEU A 148 -0.79 5.62 -15.61
CA LEU A 148 -2.07 5.53 -16.31
C LEU A 148 -3.12 4.96 -15.36
#